data_ff3fbc54bd682ec0fc99c2050bffb5d5
#
_entry.id   ff3fbc54bd682ec0fc99c2050bffb5d5
#
_cell.length_a   1.000
_cell.length_b   1.000
_cell.length_c   1.000
_cell.angle_alpha   90.00
_cell.angle_beta   90.00
_cell.angle_gamma   90.00
#
_symmetry.space_group_name_H-M   'P 1'
#
loop_
_entity.id
_entity.type
_entity.pdbx_description
1 polymer ?
#
loop_
_entity_poly.entity_id
_entity_poly.type
_entity_poly.pdbx_seq_one_letter_code
_entity_poly.pdbx_strand_id
1 'polypeptide(L)'
;FHQVEGLVVDETTHMGHLKHTLEAFLAAFFEVENIAIRFRPSYFPFTEPSMEIDMQCHRDGDKLVVGAGDDWMEIGGSGMVNPHVLRHAGIDAEKYQGFAFGMGIDRLAMLKYGAPDLRAFFEADLRWLKHYGFVPIDVPGLAGGLSNKSLTTLTSAS
;
A
#
# COMPACT_ATOMS: atom_id res chain seq x y z
N PHE A 1 -0.39 8.55 -11.55
CA PHE A 1 -0.77 7.51 -10.56
C PHE A 1 -0.57 8.03 -9.13
N HIS A 2 -1.16 7.34 -8.15
CA HIS A 2 -1.14 7.76 -6.76
C HIS A 2 -0.29 6.80 -5.94
N GLN A 3 0.48 7.33 -5.00
CA GLN A 3 1.31 6.54 -4.07
C GLN A 3 1.00 6.90 -2.62
N VAL A 4 1.13 5.91 -1.76
CA VAL A 4 1.30 6.10 -0.32
C VAL A 4 2.73 5.76 0.03
N GLU A 5 3.36 6.64 0.79
CA GLU A 5 4.73 6.45 1.25
C GLU A 5 4.81 6.60 2.75
N GLY A 6 5.64 5.79 3.37
CA GLY A 6 5.91 5.83 4.79
C GLY A 6 7.40 5.93 5.07
N LEU A 7 7.73 6.72 6.08
CA LEU A 7 9.08 6.87 6.60
C LEU A 7 9.04 6.84 8.13
N VAL A 8 9.86 6.02 8.71
CA VAL A 8 10.10 5.98 10.15
C VAL A 8 11.58 6.17 10.41
N VAL A 9 11.93 7.05 11.34
CA VAL A 9 13.30 7.27 11.80
C VAL A 9 13.30 7.20 13.32
N ASP A 10 14.14 6.34 13.87
CA ASP A 10 14.21 6.07 15.30
C ASP A 10 15.59 5.49 15.66
N GLU A 11 15.94 5.42 16.94
CA GLU A 11 17.22 4.87 17.42
C GLU A 11 17.28 3.35 17.29
N THR A 12 16.13 2.65 17.27
CA THR A 12 16.03 1.19 17.39
C THR A 12 15.39 0.52 16.17
N THR A 13 14.96 1.29 15.19
CA THR A 13 14.30 0.80 13.98
C THR A 13 15.18 -0.17 13.19
N HIS A 14 14.59 -1.24 12.66
CA HIS A 14 15.26 -2.25 11.84
C HIS A 14 14.29 -2.93 10.85
N MET A 15 14.83 -3.77 9.96
CA MET A 15 14.05 -4.50 8.93
C MET A 15 12.86 -5.29 9.48
N GLY A 16 12.94 -5.81 10.70
CA GLY A 16 11.82 -6.51 11.34
C GLY A 16 10.63 -5.59 11.61
N HIS A 17 10.89 -4.35 12.01
CA HIS A 17 9.83 -3.34 12.19
C HIS A 17 9.18 -2.98 10.85
N LEU A 18 9.97 -2.80 9.79
CA LEU A 18 9.45 -2.58 8.44
C LEU A 18 8.54 -3.73 8.01
N LYS A 19 9.01 -4.98 8.16
CA LYS A 19 8.23 -6.16 7.78
C LYS A 19 6.91 -6.22 8.55
N HIS A 20 6.95 -6.08 9.86
CA HIS A 20 5.76 -6.11 10.70
C HIS A 20 4.75 -5.00 10.33
N THR A 21 5.25 -3.77 10.09
CA THR A 21 4.40 -2.64 9.66
C THR A 21 3.66 -2.95 8.36
N LEU A 22 4.35 -3.53 7.38
CA LEU A 22 3.77 -3.88 6.09
C LEU A 22 2.76 -5.03 6.21
N GLU A 23 3.09 -6.08 6.98
CA GLU A 23 2.16 -7.21 7.22
C GLU A 23 0.90 -6.73 7.93
N ALA A 24 1.03 -5.92 8.99
CA ALA A 24 -0.10 -5.37 9.72
C ALA A 24 -0.97 -4.45 8.85
N PHE A 25 -0.35 -3.58 8.04
CA PHE A 25 -1.07 -2.73 7.10
C PHE A 25 -1.86 -3.54 6.08
N LEU A 26 -1.21 -4.49 5.43
CA LEU A 26 -1.85 -5.29 4.36
C LEU A 26 -2.96 -6.18 4.91
N ALA A 27 -2.76 -6.80 6.06
CA ALA A 27 -3.80 -7.60 6.72
C ALA A 27 -5.03 -6.75 7.04
N ALA A 28 -4.83 -5.56 7.62
CA ALA A 28 -5.92 -4.63 7.91
C ALA A 28 -6.59 -4.08 6.64
N PHE A 29 -5.80 -3.74 5.62
CA PHE A 29 -6.32 -3.18 4.37
C PHE A 29 -7.16 -4.19 3.58
N PHE A 30 -6.69 -5.44 3.46
CA PHE A 30 -7.41 -6.50 2.76
C PHE A 30 -8.42 -7.27 3.63
N GLU A 31 -8.51 -6.92 4.92
CA GLU A 31 -9.44 -7.53 5.87
C GLU A 31 -9.24 -9.05 6.00
N VAL A 32 -7.97 -9.47 6.01
CA VAL A 32 -7.56 -10.87 6.22
C VAL A 32 -6.86 -11.02 7.56
N GLU A 33 -6.97 -12.21 8.17
CA GLU A 33 -6.38 -12.47 9.49
C GLU A 33 -4.84 -12.43 9.44
N ASN A 34 -4.27 -13.04 8.40
CA ASN A 34 -2.84 -13.08 8.18
C ASN A 34 -2.52 -12.93 6.70
N ILE A 35 -1.39 -12.31 6.41
CA ILE A 35 -0.87 -12.16 5.07
C ILE A 35 0.64 -12.41 5.08
N ALA A 36 1.11 -13.25 4.18
CA ALA A 36 2.53 -13.45 4.00
C ALA A 36 3.08 -12.43 3.00
N ILE A 37 4.19 -11.81 3.37
CA ILE A 37 4.99 -11.01 2.46
C ILE A 37 6.40 -11.59 2.36
N ARG A 38 7.01 -11.40 1.21
CA ARG A 38 8.44 -11.67 1.02
C ARG A 38 9.12 -10.43 0.47
N PHE A 39 10.37 -10.27 0.82
CA PHE A 39 11.25 -9.26 0.28
C PHE A 39 12.14 -9.86 -0.81
N ARG A 40 12.19 -9.20 -1.96
CA ARG A 40 13.17 -9.49 -3.01
C ARG A 40 14.19 -8.36 -3.08
N PRO A 41 15.49 -8.64 -3.13
CA PRO A 41 16.51 -7.61 -3.31
C PRO A 41 16.23 -6.73 -4.53
N SER A 42 16.38 -5.42 -4.35
CA SER A 42 16.21 -4.42 -5.40
C SER A 42 17.20 -3.27 -5.21
N TYR A 43 17.07 -2.24 -6.00
CA TYR A 43 17.89 -1.04 -5.88
C TYR A 43 17.03 0.22 -5.93
N PHE A 44 17.16 1.02 -4.86
CA PHE A 44 16.65 2.39 -4.82
C PHE A 44 17.75 3.30 -4.27
N PRO A 45 17.93 4.53 -4.81
CA PRO A 45 19.07 5.38 -4.43
C PRO A 45 19.01 5.89 -2.99
N PHE A 46 17.86 5.81 -2.34
CA PHE A 46 17.59 6.34 -1.00
C PHE A 46 17.48 5.27 0.09
N THR A 47 17.57 3.98 -0.26
CA THR A 47 17.53 2.87 0.71
C THR A 47 18.69 1.91 0.50
N GLU A 48 19.16 1.30 1.61
CA GLU A 48 20.18 0.25 1.62
C GLU A 48 20.07 -0.58 2.92
N PRO A 49 19.70 -1.89 2.84
CA PRO A 49 19.29 -2.61 1.64
C PRO A 49 17.93 -2.13 1.08
N SER A 50 17.79 -2.25 -0.24
CA SER A 50 16.53 -1.98 -0.95
C SER A 50 15.82 -3.27 -1.28
N MET A 51 14.49 -3.30 -1.12
CA MET A 51 13.66 -4.48 -1.26
C MET A 51 12.39 -4.16 -2.04
N GLU A 52 12.04 -4.99 -2.98
CA GLU A 52 10.67 -5.08 -3.48
C GLU A 52 9.82 -5.91 -2.54
N ILE A 53 8.55 -5.55 -2.42
CA ILE A 53 7.58 -6.19 -1.54
C ILE A 53 6.63 -7.01 -2.40
N ASP A 54 6.65 -8.32 -2.23
CA ASP A 54 5.67 -9.23 -2.82
C ASP A 54 4.68 -9.71 -1.75
N MET A 55 3.42 -9.73 -2.10
CA MET A 55 2.31 -10.20 -1.28
C MET A 55 1.81 -11.55 -1.80
N GLN A 56 1.55 -12.48 -0.88
CA GLN A 56 1.00 -13.80 -1.23
C GLN A 56 -0.43 -13.68 -1.77
N CYS A 57 -0.70 -14.37 -2.85
CA CYS A 57 -2.02 -14.40 -3.49
C CYS A 57 -2.18 -15.66 -4.34
N HIS A 58 -3.39 -15.87 -4.88
CA HIS A 58 -3.62 -16.78 -6.01
C HIS A 58 -4.83 -16.31 -6.83
N ARG A 59 -4.96 -16.83 -8.03
CA ARG A 59 -6.13 -16.58 -8.88
C ARG A 59 -7.12 -17.75 -8.75
N ASP A 60 -8.37 -17.40 -8.44
CA ASP A 60 -9.53 -18.30 -8.50
C ASP A 60 -10.47 -17.79 -9.60
N GLY A 61 -10.31 -18.34 -10.80
CA GLY A 61 -10.94 -17.80 -12.00
C GLY A 61 -10.50 -16.36 -12.28
N ASP A 62 -11.45 -15.44 -12.34
CA ASP A 62 -11.18 -14.00 -12.55
C ASP A 62 -10.91 -13.23 -11.25
N LYS A 63 -11.06 -13.88 -10.09
CA LYS A 63 -10.83 -13.24 -8.79
C LYS A 63 -9.42 -13.48 -8.28
N LEU A 64 -8.83 -12.43 -7.73
CA LEU A 64 -7.60 -12.54 -6.95
C LEU A 64 -7.96 -12.75 -5.48
N VAL A 65 -7.43 -13.83 -4.89
CA VAL A 65 -7.52 -14.11 -3.46
C VAL A 65 -6.21 -13.73 -2.82
N VAL A 66 -6.27 -12.84 -1.84
CA VAL A 66 -5.12 -12.29 -1.13
C VAL A 66 -4.91 -13.07 0.17
N GLY A 67 -3.66 -13.29 0.56
CA GLY A 67 -3.28 -13.97 1.81
C GLY A 67 -3.34 -15.50 1.76
N ALA A 68 -3.50 -16.08 0.57
CA ALA A 68 -3.50 -17.53 0.38
C ALA A 68 -2.92 -17.92 -0.99
N GLY A 69 -2.56 -19.20 -1.14
CA GLY A 69 -2.02 -19.78 -2.38
C GLY A 69 -0.51 -19.65 -2.53
N ASP A 70 0.00 -19.94 -3.72
CA ASP A 70 1.44 -20.07 -3.98
C ASP A 70 1.99 -18.96 -4.89
N ASP A 71 1.13 -18.09 -5.39
CA ASP A 71 1.53 -16.97 -6.24
C ASP A 71 1.96 -15.76 -5.40
N TRP A 72 2.71 -14.87 -6.05
CA TRP A 72 3.23 -13.66 -5.44
C TRP A 72 3.01 -12.46 -6.36
N MET A 73 2.54 -11.38 -5.78
CA MET A 73 2.32 -10.14 -6.50
C MET A 73 3.11 -9.01 -5.88
N GLU A 74 3.91 -8.34 -6.70
CA GLU A 74 4.61 -7.12 -6.28
C GLU A 74 3.61 -6.01 -6.00
N ILE A 75 3.76 -5.37 -4.85
CA ILE A 75 2.89 -4.28 -4.38
C ILE A 75 3.62 -2.98 -4.13
N GLY A 76 4.94 -2.99 -4.02
CA GLY A 76 5.71 -1.78 -3.77
C GLY A 76 7.18 -2.02 -3.50
N GLY A 77 7.87 -0.95 -3.17
CA GLY A 77 9.27 -0.94 -2.79
C GLY A 77 9.48 -0.50 -1.34
N SER A 78 10.57 -0.93 -0.74
CA SER A 78 10.92 -0.58 0.64
C SER A 78 12.42 -0.73 0.91
N GLY A 79 12.85 -0.38 2.08
CA GLY A 79 14.20 -0.63 2.56
C GLY A 79 14.58 0.17 3.79
N MET A 80 15.77 -0.07 4.29
CA MET A 80 16.34 0.79 5.32
C MET A 80 16.83 2.09 4.66
N VAL A 81 16.59 3.21 5.33
CA VAL A 81 17.03 4.51 4.82
C VAL A 81 18.56 4.53 4.73
N ASN A 82 19.07 4.92 3.56
CA ASN A 82 20.51 5.05 3.37
C ASN A 82 21.09 6.10 4.34
N PRO A 83 22.15 5.79 5.11
CA PRO A 83 22.75 6.73 6.05
C PRO A 83 23.12 8.08 5.44
N HIS A 84 23.46 8.13 4.15
CA HIS A 84 23.73 9.39 3.46
C HIS A 84 22.47 10.29 3.40
N VAL A 85 21.30 9.71 3.24
CA VAL A 85 20.02 10.46 3.24
C VAL A 85 19.77 11.09 4.60
N LEU A 86 20.00 10.32 5.69
CA LEU A 86 19.85 10.83 7.05
C LEU A 86 20.81 12.01 7.30
N ARG A 87 22.10 11.87 6.93
CA ARG A 87 23.09 12.94 7.07
C ARG A 87 22.72 14.20 6.28
N HIS A 88 22.25 14.06 5.04
CA HIS A 88 21.78 15.19 4.24
C HIS A 88 20.56 15.89 4.83
N ALA A 89 19.72 15.15 5.56
CA ALA A 89 18.60 15.69 6.32
C ALA A 89 18.99 16.30 7.67
N GLY A 90 20.28 16.31 8.03
CA GLY A 90 20.76 16.82 9.31
C GLY A 90 20.53 15.87 10.49
N ILE A 91 20.27 14.59 10.22
CA ILE A 91 20.04 13.55 11.24
C ILE A 91 21.34 12.77 11.45
N ASP A 92 21.69 12.54 12.70
CA ASP A 92 22.87 11.76 13.07
C ASP A 92 22.66 10.28 12.74
N ALA A 93 23.30 9.82 11.66
CA ALA A 93 23.21 8.46 11.18
C ALA A 93 23.96 7.42 12.02
N GLU A 94 24.76 7.85 13.01
CA GLU A 94 25.39 6.95 13.98
C GLU A 94 24.43 6.62 15.14
N LYS A 95 23.46 7.50 15.38
CA LYS A 95 22.46 7.37 16.42
C LYS A 95 21.10 6.87 15.90
N TYR A 96 20.70 7.32 14.73
CA TYR A 96 19.38 7.04 14.16
C TYR A 96 19.48 6.15 12.93
N GLN A 97 18.49 5.29 12.78
CA GLN A 97 18.25 4.51 11.58
C GLN A 97 16.79 4.75 11.13
N GLY A 98 16.47 4.37 9.92
CA GLY A 98 15.11 4.50 9.43
C GLY A 98 14.74 3.40 8.45
N PHE A 99 13.46 3.19 8.24
CA PHE A 99 12.95 2.46 7.10
C PHE A 99 11.95 3.30 6.32
N ALA A 100 11.85 3.00 5.04
CA ALA A 100 10.88 3.63 4.16
C ALA A 100 10.20 2.58 3.29
N PHE A 101 8.98 2.88 2.86
CA PHE A 101 8.24 2.09 1.88
C PHE A 101 7.37 2.98 1.02
N GLY A 102 7.11 2.52 -0.22
CA GLY A 102 6.17 3.15 -1.13
C GLY A 102 5.32 2.11 -1.85
N MET A 103 4.02 2.37 -1.97
CA MET A 103 3.07 1.49 -2.66
C MET A 103 2.13 2.30 -3.54
N GLY A 104 1.77 1.75 -4.72
CA GLY A 104 0.79 2.35 -5.61
C GLY A 104 -0.63 2.16 -5.07
N ILE A 105 -1.31 3.26 -4.72
CA ILE A 105 -2.70 3.24 -4.24
C ILE A 105 -3.62 2.63 -5.29
N ASP A 106 -3.41 2.97 -6.55
CA ASP A 106 -4.22 2.46 -7.66
C ASP A 106 -4.14 0.93 -7.76
N ARG A 107 -2.95 0.35 -7.56
CA ARG A 107 -2.78 -1.12 -7.53
C ARG A 107 -3.47 -1.75 -6.33
N LEU A 108 -3.32 -1.18 -5.15
CA LEU A 108 -4.01 -1.67 -3.95
C LEU A 108 -5.53 -1.60 -4.09
N ALA A 109 -6.05 -0.49 -4.63
CA ALA A 109 -7.48 -0.31 -4.90
C ALA A 109 -7.98 -1.33 -5.95
N MET A 110 -7.24 -1.52 -7.03
CA MET A 110 -7.56 -2.52 -8.06
C MET A 110 -7.71 -3.92 -7.44
N LEU A 111 -6.78 -4.31 -6.58
CA LEU A 111 -6.79 -5.61 -5.92
C LEU A 111 -7.96 -5.74 -4.93
N LYS A 112 -8.20 -4.72 -4.12
CA LYS A 112 -9.25 -4.73 -3.10
C LYS A 112 -10.65 -4.76 -3.70
N TYR A 113 -10.88 -3.98 -4.75
CA TYR A 113 -12.21 -3.81 -5.36
C TYR A 113 -12.42 -4.64 -6.61
N GLY A 114 -11.45 -5.46 -7.01
CA GLY A 114 -11.56 -6.36 -8.15
C GLY A 114 -11.63 -5.63 -9.49
N ALA A 115 -11.06 -4.44 -9.61
CA ALA A 115 -10.97 -3.75 -10.89
C ALA A 115 -10.05 -4.52 -11.85
N PRO A 116 -10.47 -4.79 -13.09
CA PRO A 116 -9.73 -5.69 -13.97
C PRO A 116 -8.41 -5.09 -14.50
N ASP A 117 -8.32 -3.75 -14.57
CA ASP A 117 -7.18 -3.04 -15.16
C ASP A 117 -7.00 -1.66 -14.51
N LEU A 118 -5.76 -1.31 -14.22
CA LEU A 118 -5.39 -0.01 -13.67
C LEU A 118 -5.77 1.17 -14.58
N ARG A 119 -5.78 0.97 -15.89
CA ARG A 119 -6.09 2.01 -16.87
C ARG A 119 -7.49 2.59 -16.67
N ALA A 120 -8.42 1.77 -16.18
CA ALA A 120 -9.79 2.20 -15.90
C ALA A 120 -9.87 3.37 -14.91
N PHE A 121 -8.89 3.50 -13.98
CA PHE A 121 -8.84 4.63 -13.07
C PHE A 121 -8.50 5.96 -13.74
N PHE A 122 -7.92 5.93 -14.94
CA PHE A 122 -7.40 7.11 -15.64
C PHE A 122 -8.17 7.44 -16.92
N GLU A 123 -9.03 6.52 -17.40
CA GLU A 123 -9.78 6.69 -18.65
C GLU A 123 -10.99 7.61 -18.50
N ALA A 124 -11.39 7.97 -17.29
CA ALA A 124 -12.55 8.82 -16.98
C ALA A 124 -13.88 8.34 -17.65
N ASP A 125 -14.04 7.03 -17.85
CA ASP A 125 -15.28 6.45 -18.39
C ASP A 125 -16.41 6.61 -17.35
N LEU A 126 -17.40 7.41 -17.67
CA LEU A 126 -18.53 7.68 -16.78
C LEU A 126 -19.34 6.43 -16.42
N ARG A 127 -19.36 5.42 -17.29
CA ARG A 127 -20.06 4.14 -17.03
C ARG A 127 -19.33 3.36 -15.95
N TRP A 128 -17.98 3.32 -16.02
CA TRP A 128 -17.13 2.68 -15.04
C TRP A 128 -17.22 3.40 -13.69
N LEU A 129 -17.10 4.73 -13.67
CA LEU A 129 -17.24 5.56 -12.46
C LEU A 129 -18.61 5.34 -11.80
N LYS A 130 -19.68 5.26 -12.58
CA LYS A 130 -21.04 5.03 -12.09
C LYS A 130 -21.21 3.63 -11.49
N HIS A 131 -20.56 2.61 -12.09
CA HIS A 131 -20.59 1.24 -11.61
C HIS A 131 -19.94 1.09 -10.22
N TYR A 132 -18.80 1.76 -10.01
CA TYR A 132 -18.08 1.74 -8.73
C TYR A 132 -18.55 2.82 -7.73
N GLY A 133 -19.61 3.55 -8.03
CA GLY A 133 -20.24 4.47 -7.09
C GLY A 133 -19.44 5.75 -6.84
N PHE A 134 -18.69 6.23 -7.82
CA PHE A 134 -17.94 7.49 -7.69
C PHE A 134 -18.92 8.69 -7.59
N VAL A 135 -18.88 9.39 -6.47
CA VAL A 135 -19.65 10.62 -6.24
C VAL A 135 -18.66 11.75 -5.91
N PRO A 136 -18.33 12.63 -6.87
CA PRO A 136 -17.27 13.64 -6.71
C PRO A 136 -17.49 14.62 -5.54
N ILE A 137 -18.75 14.79 -5.14
CA ILE A 137 -19.15 15.76 -4.10
C ILE A 137 -19.05 15.17 -2.70
N ASP A 138 -19.05 13.83 -2.57
CA ASP A 138 -18.97 13.13 -1.28
C ASP A 138 -17.54 12.74 -0.88
N VAL A 139 -16.54 13.21 -1.59
CA VAL A 139 -15.14 13.00 -1.21
C VAL A 139 -14.88 13.73 0.11
N PRO A 140 -14.62 13.02 1.22
CA PRO A 140 -14.35 13.69 2.49
C PRO A 140 -13.11 14.57 2.33
N GLY A 141 -13.23 15.85 2.69
CA GLY A 141 -12.07 16.73 2.74
C GLY A 141 -11.07 16.24 3.80
N LEU A 142 -9.78 16.53 3.58
CA LEU A 142 -8.71 16.21 4.53
C LEU A 142 -9.01 16.68 5.97
N ALA A 143 -9.82 17.73 6.12
CA ALA A 143 -10.22 18.28 7.41
C ALA A 143 -11.41 17.55 8.09
N GLY A 144 -12.22 16.80 7.34
CA GLY A 144 -13.45 16.16 7.86
C GLY A 144 -13.31 14.68 8.19
N GLY A 145 -12.26 14.02 7.71
CA GLY A 145 -12.07 12.57 7.83
C GLY A 145 -13.18 11.75 7.17
N LEU A 146 -13.08 10.44 7.26
CA LEU A 146 -14.14 9.52 6.87
C LEU A 146 -15.20 9.49 7.98
N SER A 147 -16.37 10.10 7.78
CA SER A 147 -17.48 9.94 8.73
C SER A 147 -18.14 8.57 8.52
N ASN A 148 -18.53 7.90 9.62
CA ASN A 148 -19.25 6.62 9.56
C ASN A 148 -20.59 6.69 8.77
N LYS A 149 -21.04 7.88 8.40
CA LYS A 149 -22.24 8.08 7.57
C LYS A 149 -22.01 7.76 6.09
N SER A 150 -20.76 7.84 5.59
CA SER A 150 -20.46 7.53 4.20
C SER A 150 -20.44 6.01 3.91
N LEU A 151 -20.23 5.18 4.93
CA LEU A 151 -20.24 3.72 4.79
C LEU A 151 -21.65 3.12 4.78
N THR A 152 -22.63 3.78 5.43
CA THR A 152 -24.01 3.27 5.53
C THR A 152 -24.83 3.51 4.26
N THR A 153 -24.44 4.46 3.40
CA THR A 153 -25.16 4.77 2.17
C THR A 153 -24.83 3.78 1.02
N LEU A 154 -23.72 3.07 1.12
CA LEU A 154 -23.30 2.08 0.10
C LEU A 154 -24.00 0.72 0.28
N THR A 155 -24.57 0.44 1.46
CA THR A 155 -25.25 -0.83 1.76
C THR A 155 -26.77 -0.80 1.55
N SER A 156 -27.36 0.36 1.26
CA SER A 156 -28.83 0.51 1.07
C SER A 156 -29.26 0.68 -0.39
N ALA A 157 -28.38 0.50 -1.35
CA ALA A 157 -28.65 0.57 -2.79
C ALA A 157 -28.44 -0.80 -3.47
N SER A 158 -28.94 -1.86 -2.84
CA SER A 158 -29.10 -3.20 -3.45
C SER A 158 -30.56 -3.50 -3.70
#